data_eda898632225e6cf847a0ccc26ac9ffc
#
_entry.id   eda898632225e6cf847a0ccc26ac9ffc
#
_cell.length_a   1.000
_cell.length_b   1.000
_cell.length_c   1.000
_cell.angle_alpha   90.00
_cell.angle_beta   90.00
_cell.angle_gamma   90.00
#
_symmetry.space_group_name_H-M   'P 1'
#
loop_
_entity.id
_entity.type
_entity.pdbx_description
1 polymer ?
#
loop_
_entity_poly.entity_id
_entity_poly.type
_entity_poly.pdbx_seq_one_letter_code
_entity_poly.pdbx_strand_id
1 'polypeptide(L)'
;MSKRADWLTFKGEVSHRHLADELLTKPGEAVLVRRGVLRSMVMACPDGCGEILPINLDGRTGKAWRFYGQGNDLSLFPSVWRDSGCESHFILWRSRIYWCDWGDELEVPMIEIVAQVREAMGSQFESYTSIAERLDLVPWAVLSACGKLRREGLAVEGLDKLRTYFMKAP
;
A
#
# COMPACT_ATOMS: atom_id res chain seq x y z
N MET A 1 -14.53 -10.68 19.86
CA MET A 1 -13.75 -9.76 19.02
C MET A 1 -13.45 -10.44 17.69
N SER A 2 -13.77 -9.80 16.60
CA SER A 2 -13.37 -10.29 15.29
C SER A 2 -11.85 -10.18 15.17
N LYS A 3 -11.20 -11.22 14.67
CA LYS A 3 -9.74 -11.24 14.49
C LYS A 3 -9.37 -10.31 13.31
N ARG A 4 -8.31 -9.54 13.43
CA ARG A 4 -7.72 -8.78 12.33
C ARG A 4 -7.49 -9.68 11.12
N ALA A 5 -7.76 -9.16 9.93
CA ALA A 5 -7.46 -9.86 8.70
C ALA A 5 -6.02 -9.58 8.27
N ASP A 6 -5.30 -10.62 7.89
CA ASP A 6 -3.93 -10.52 7.33
C ASP A 6 -3.95 -10.54 5.79
N TRP A 7 -5.10 -10.85 5.22
CA TRP A 7 -5.29 -10.96 3.77
C TRP A 7 -6.56 -10.27 3.33
N LEU A 8 -6.50 -9.63 2.16
CA LEU A 8 -7.68 -9.15 1.46
C LEU A 8 -8.34 -10.32 0.73
N THR A 9 -9.65 -10.42 0.86
CA THR A 9 -10.48 -11.34 0.06
C THR A 9 -11.24 -10.55 -0.97
N PHE A 10 -10.83 -10.65 -2.23
CA PHE A 10 -11.49 -9.94 -3.32
C PHE A 10 -12.81 -10.62 -3.68
N LYS A 11 -13.91 -9.87 -3.63
CA LYS A 11 -15.28 -10.35 -3.85
C LYS A 11 -15.83 -10.01 -5.24
N GLY A 12 -15.04 -9.33 -6.06
CA GLY A 12 -15.44 -8.96 -7.41
C GLY A 12 -15.63 -7.46 -7.60
N GLU A 13 -16.30 -7.12 -8.68
CA GLU A 13 -16.52 -5.75 -9.12
C GLU A 13 -18.01 -5.45 -9.20
N VAL A 14 -18.41 -4.26 -8.76
CA VAL A 14 -19.79 -3.77 -8.81
C VAL A 14 -19.86 -2.43 -9.52
N SER A 15 -21.04 -2.10 -10.05
CA SER A 15 -21.25 -0.83 -10.77
C SER A 15 -21.54 0.35 -9.82
N HIS A 16 -22.06 0.09 -8.63
CA HIS A 16 -22.45 1.11 -7.66
C HIS A 16 -22.07 0.69 -6.24
N ARG A 17 -21.71 1.68 -5.43
CA ARG A 17 -21.25 1.47 -4.05
C ARG A 17 -22.24 0.67 -3.18
N HIS A 18 -23.54 0.97 -3.28
CA HIS A 18 -24.55 0.30 -2.46
C HIS A 18 -24.65 -1.21 -2.71
N LEU A 19 -24.17 -1.69 -3.87
CA LEU A 19 -24.11 -3.13 -4.17
C LEU A 19 -22.96 -3.84 -3.43
N ALA A 20 -22.02 -3.08 -2.87
CA ALA A 20 -20.90 -3.63 -2.13
C ALA A 20 -21.30 -4.16 -0.74
N ASP A 21 -22.26 -3.50 -0.10
CA ASP A 21 -22.58 -3.75 1.31
C ASP A 21 -23.02 -5.20 1.57
N GLU A 22 -23.76 -5.80 0.64
CA GLU A 22 -24.21 -7.21 0.72
C GLU A 22 -23.06 -8.23 0.55
N LEU A 23 -21.96 -7.81 -0.06
CA LEU A 23 -20.79 -8.68 -0.34
C LEU A 23 -19.73 -8.61 0.75
N LEU A 24 -19.79 -7.62 1.63
CA LEU A 24 -18.78 -7.31 2.63
C LEU A 24 -19.25 -7.75 4.03
N THR A 25 -19.09 -9.01 4.34
CA THR A 25 -19.58 -9.62 5.59
C THR A 25 -18.48 -9.94 6.59
N LYS A 26 -17.22 -10.03 6.14
CA LYS A 26 -16.07 -10.39 6.97
C LYS A 26 -14.95 -9.37 6.84
N PRO A 27 -14.13 -9.17 7.89
CA PRO A 27 -12.96 -8.29 7.82
C PRO A 27 -12.04 -8.63 6.65
N GLY A 28 -11.55 -7.61 5.93
CA GLY A 28 -10.65 -7.78 4.80
C GLY A 28 -11.32 -8.16 3.48
N GLU A 29 -12.63 -8.39 3.45
CA GLU A 29 -13.36 -8.52 2.18
C GLU A 29 -13.43 -7.16 1.46
N ALA A 30 -13.21 -7.17 0.14
CA ALA A 30 -13.23 -5.97 -0.67
C ALA A 30 -13.84 -6.18 -2.04
N VAL A 31 -14.47 -5.13 -2.55
CA VAL A 31 -15.00 -5.04 -3.91
C VAL A 31 -14.45 -3.80 -4.60
N LEU A 32 -14.32 -3.86 -5.91
CA LEU A 32 -14.03 -2.69 -6.73
C LEU A 32 -15.33 -2.10 -7.28
N VAL A 33 -15.43 -0.79 -7.25
CA VAL A 33 -16.55 -0.06 -7.86
C VAL A 33 -16.08 0.55 -9.18
N ARG A 34 -16.65 0.06 -10.27
CA ARG A 34 -16.36 0.55 -11.62
C ARG A 34 -17.62 1.06 -12.29
N ARG A 35 -17.56 2.30 -12.72
CA ARG A 35 -18.65 2.95 -13.49
C ARG A 35 -18.05 3.74 -14.65
N GLY A 36 -17.83 3.05 -15.77
CA GLY A 36 -17.03 3.54 -16.88
C GLY A 36 -15.53 3.43 -16.56
N VAL A 37 -15.11 4.01 -15.45
CA VAL A 37 -13.74 3.93 -14.92
C VAL A 37 -13.75 3.35 -13.50
N LEU A 38 -12.58 2.94 -13.03
CA LEU A 38 -12.40 2.51 -11.65
C LEU A 38 -12.60 3.70 -10.70
N ARG A 39 -13.54 3.59 -9.77
CA ARG A 39 -13.94 4.69 -8.87
C ARG A 39 -13.34 4.53 -7.48
N SER A 40 -13.52 3.37 -6.88
CA SER A 40 -13.11 3.10 -5.52
C SER A 40 -12.92 1.61 -5.25
N MET A 41 -12.19 1.31 -4.22
CA MET A 41 -12.28 0.04 -3.51
C MET A 41 -13.15 0.26 -2.26
N VAL A 42 -14.07 -0.65 -2.01
CA VAL A 42 -14.88 -0.66 -0.79
C VAL A 42 -14.49 -1.92 -0.02
N MET A 43 -14.05 -1.76 1.21
CA MET A 43 -13.49 -2.83 2.03
C MET A 43 -14.18 -2.90 3.39
N ALA A 44 -14.54 -4.09 3.84
CA ALA A 44 -14.84 -4.31 5.25
C ALA A 44 -13.54 -4.11 6.05
N CYS A 45 -13.57 -3.22 7.03
CA CYS A 45 -12.38 -2.86 7.79
C CYS A 45 -11.63 -4.10 8.27
N PRO A 46 -10.36 -4.27 7.90
CA PRO A 46 -9.61 -5.48 8.23
C PRO A 46 -9.32 -5.62 9.73
N ASP A 47 -9.49 -4.54 10.51
CA ASP A 47 -9.38 -4.60 11.97
C ASP A 47 -10.54 -5.39 12.64
N GLY A 48 -11.63 -5.57 11.90
CA GLY A 48 -12.81 -6.28 12.42
C GLY A 48 -13.77 -5.40 13.23
N CYS A 49 -13.63 -4.07 13.16
CA CYS A 49 -14.49 -3.13 13.88
C CYS A 49 -15.93 -3.03 13.31
N GLY A 50 -16.21 -3.68 12.17
CA GLY A 50 -17.52 -3.66 11.51
C GLY A 50 -17.75 -2.49 10.55
N GLU A 51 -16.82 -1.56 10.45
CA GLU A 51 -16.93 -0.41 9.54
C GLU A 51 -16.59 -0.78 8.09
N ILE A 52 -17.20 -0.07 7.16
CA ILE A 52 -16.91 -0.18 5.73
C ILE A 52 -16.08 1.01 5.28
N LEU A 53 -14.93 0.73 4.68
CA LEU A 53 -13.96 1.72 4.22
C LEU A 53 -14.12 1.99 2.73
N PRO A 54 -14.58 3.18 2.31
CA PRO A 54 -14.49 3.60 0.93
C PRO A 54 -13.11 4.20 0.66
N ILE A 55 -12.37 3.60 -0.25
CA ILE A 55 -11.03 4.05 -0.65
C ILE A 55 -11.12 4.61 -2.06
N ASN A 56 -10.94 5.92 -2.21
CA ASN A 56 -11.04 6.58 -3.50
C ASN A 56 -9.87 6.19 -4.41
N LEU A 57 -10.17 5.74 -5.63
CA LEU A 57 -9.20 5.40 -6.67
C LEU A 57 -9.28 6.35 -7.89
N ASP A 58 -10.22 7.29 -7.86
CA ASP A 58 -10.45 8.24 -8.96
C ASP A 58 -9.92 9.63 -8.62
N GLY A 59 -8.73 9.95 -9.12
CA GLY A 59 -8.06 11.24 -8.88
C GLY A 59 -8.85 12.48 -9.35
N ARG A 60 -9.90 12.28 -10.16
CA ARG A 60 -10.78 13.39 -10.60
C ARG A 60 -11.71 13.89 -9.49
N THR A 61 -11.94 13.07 -8.48
CA THR A 61 -12.84 13.38 -7.36
C THR A 61 -12.12 13.85 -6.09
N GLY A 62 -10.80 13.93 -6.12
CA GLY A 62 -9.97 14.35 -4.98
C GLY A 62 -8.76 13.46 -4.77
N LYS A 63 -8.23 13.45 -3.54
CA LYS A 63 -7.12 12.55 -3.19
C LYS A 63 -7.51 11.11 -3.48
N ALA A 64 -6.69 10.43 -4.24
CA ALA A 64 -6.90 9.04 -4.62
C ALA A 64 -5.68 8.20 -4.31
N TRP A 65 -5.91 6.95 -3.90
CA TRP A 65 -4.87 5.95 -3.81
C TRP A 65 -4.49 5.46 -5.20
N ARG A 66 -3.22 5.12 -5.37
CA ARG A 66 -2.78 4.36 -6.54
C ARG A 66 -3.18 2.91 -6.33
N PHE A 67 -3.72 2.31 -7.37
CA PHE A 67 -4.17 0.93 -7.38
C PHE A 67 -3.36 0.12 -8.39
N TYR A 68 -2.91 -1.06 -7.98
CA TYR A 68 -2.13 -1.98 -8.80
C TYR A 68 -2.71 -3.38 -8.69
N GLY A 69 -2.52 -4.15 -9.77
CA GLY A 69 -2.88 -5.57 -9.81
C GLY A 69 -4.28 -5.85 -10.32
N GLN A 70 -4.65 -7.10 -10.24
CA GLN A 70 -5.95 -7.62 -10.66
C GLN A 70 -6.28 -8.92 -9.95
N GLY A 71 -7.57 -9.26 -9.88
CA GLY A 71 -8.01 -10.50 -9.22
C GLY A 71 -7.58 -10.57 -7.78
N ASN A 72 -6.81 -11.58 -7.42
CA ASN A 72 -6.32 -11.83 -6.07
C ASN A 72 -4.93 -11.23 -5.80
N ASP A 73 -4.44 -10.36 -6.66
CA ASP A 73 -3.16 -9.67 -6.50
C ASP A 73 -3.39 -8.16 -6.53
N LEU A 74 -3.89 -7.61 -5.43
CA LEU A 74 -4.27 -6.21 -5.32
C LEU A 74 -3.37 -5.46 -4.37
N SER A 75 -2.92 -4.28 -4.80
CA SER A 75 -2.09 -3.40 -3.99
C SER A 75 -2.61 -1.97 -4.01
N LEU A 76 -2.47 -1.28 -2.89
CA LEU A 76 -2.77 0.14 -2.73
C LEU A 76 -1.53 0.91 -2.29
N PHE A 77 -1.39 2.11 -2.80
CA PHE A 77 -0.38 3.06 -2.34
C PHE A 77 -1.01 4.46 -2.22
N PRO A 78 -0.72 5.20 -1.16
CA PRO A 78 0.02 4.85 0.06
C PRO A 78 -0.75 3.92 1.02
N SER A 79 -0.28 3.82 2.27
CA SER A 79 -1.00 3.11 3.34
C SER A 79 -2.41 3.66 3.55
N VAL A 80 -3.30 2.83 4.04
CA VAL A 80 -4.64 3.24 4.47
C VAL A 80 -4.59 3.52 5.96
N TRP A 81 -4.90 4.76 6.34
CA TRP A 81 -4.96 5.18 7.72
C TRP A 81 -6.32 5.80 8.02
N ARG A 82 -6.92 5.32 9.09
CA ARG A 82 -8.14 5.89 9.65
C ARG A 82 -7.78 6.81 10.82
N ASP A 83 -8.21 8.04 10.73
CA ASP A 83 -8.02 9.07 11.76
C ASP A 83 -9.12 9.08 12.82
N SER A 84 -10.07 8.12 12.74
CA SER A 84 -11.21 8.00 13.64
C SER A 84 -11.67 6.54 13.78
N GLY A 85 -12.51 6.27 14.73
CA GLY A 85 -13.06 4.93 14.99
C GLY A 85 -11.99 3.98 15.52
N CYS A 86 -11.68 2.92 14.81
CA CYS A 86 -10.67 1.93 15.23
C CYS A 86 -9.23 2.37 15.01
N GLU A 87 -9.01 3.53 14.37
CA GLU A 87 -7.68 4.10 14.07
C GLU A 87 -6.73 3.15 13.35
N SER A 88 -7.29 2.17 12.62
CA SER A 88 -6.48 1.18 11.91
C SER A 88 -5.58 1.81 10.86
N HIS A 89 -4.32 1.36 10.81
CA HIS A 89 -3.34 1.79 9.84
C HIS A 89 -2.64 0.58 9.23
N PHE A 90 -2.75 0.41 7.92
CA PHE A 90 -2.21 -0.75 7.22
C PHE A 90 -1.78 -0.44 5.79
N ILE A 91 -0.96 -1.31 5.25
CA ILE A 91 -0.56 -1.35 3.85
C ILE A 91 -1.21 -2.56 3.20
N LEU A 92 -1.81 -2.37 2.02
CA LEU A 92 -2.24 -3.47 1.16
C LEU A 92 -1.20 -3.68 0.08
N TRP A 93 -0.52 -4.81 0.12
CA TRP A 93 0.46 -5.20 -0.87
C TRP A 93 0.25 -6.66 -1.30
N ARG A 94 -0.03 -6.87 -2.58
CA ARG A 94 -0.31 -8.20 -3.16
C ARG A 94 -1.36 -8.99 -2.39
N SER A 95 -2.46 -8.30 -2.09
CA SER A 95 -3.58 -8.80 -1.29
C SER A 95 -3.24 -9.17 0.16
N ARG A 96 -2.01 -9.00 0.60
CA ARG A 96 -1.63 -9.12 2.01
C ARG A 96 -1.78 -7.78 2.71
N ILE A 97 -2.26 -7.82 3.94
CA ILE A 97 -2.45 -6.66 4.81
C ILE A 97 -1.29 -6.62 5.80
N TYR A 98 -0.45 -5.59 5.68
CA TYR A 98 0.64 -5.32 6.62
C TYR A 98 0.22 -4.20 7.56
N TRP A 99 0.14 -4.52 8.83
CA TRP A 99 -0.22 -3.55 9.86
C TRP A 99 0.95 -2.61 10.14
N CYS A 100 0.66 -1.32 10.33
CA CYS A 100 1.73 -0.34 10.55
C CYS A 100 2.25 -0.27 12.00
N ASP A 101 1.70 -1.08 12.89
CA ASP A 101 2.23 -1.38 14.23
C ASP A 101 3.19 -2.60 14.25
N TRP A 102 3.79 -2.91 13.22
CA TRP A 102 4.38 -4.05 12.55
C TRP A 102 5.87 -4.32 12.82
N GLY A 103 6.45 -4.02 13.89
CA GLY A 103 7.88 -4.26 14.13
C GLY A 103 8.40 -5.63 13.64
N ASP A 104 7.58 -6.66 13.68
CA ASP A 104 7.97 -8.05 13.41
C ASP A 104 7.23 -8.72 12.24
N GLU A 105 6.34 -8.03 11.54
CA GLU A 105 5.46 -8.64 10.53
C GLU A 105 6.01 -8.66 9.09
N LEU A 106 7.16 -8.05 8.86
CA LEU A 106 7.82 -8.14 7.55
C LEU A 106 8.44 -9.52 7.38
N GLU A 107 8.16 -10.16 6.27
CA GLU A 107 8.80 -11.45 5.91
C GLU A 107 10.31 -11.33 5.77
N VAL A 108 10.77 -10.14 5.34
CA VAL A 108 12.20 -9.84 5.20
C VAL A 108 12.61 -8.80 6.23
N PRO A 109 13.62 -9.07 7.07
CA PRO A 109 14.13 -8.11 8.05
C PRO A 109 14.60 -6.81 7.40
N MET A 110 14.38 -5.67 8.07
CA MET A 110 14.76 -4.36 7.54
C MET A 110 16.24 -4.24 7.19
N ILE A 111 17.13 -4.92 7.90
CA ILE A 111 18.56 -4.92 7.58
C ILE A 111 18.85 -5.53 6.21
N GLU A 112 18.12 -6.56 5.84
CA GLU A 112 18.22 -7.21 4.54
C GLU A 112 17.59 -6.34 3.44
N ILE A 113 16.47 -5.68 3.73
CA ILE A 113 15.83 -4.75 2.80
C ILE A 113 16.77 -3.59 2.48
N VAL A 114 17.43 -3.00 3.48
CA VAL A 114 18.41 -1.93 3.28
C VAL A 114 19.57 -2.40 2.40
N ALA A 115 20.07 -3.61 2.63
CA ALA A 115 21.14 -4.19 1.82
C ALA A 115 20.69 -4.41 0.35
N GLN A 116 19.53 -4.99 0.13
CA GLN A 116 18.97 -5.21 -1.21
C GLN A 116 18.72 -3.89 -1.96
N VAL A 117 18.14 -2.90 -1.29
CA VAL A 117 17.90 -1.56 -1.87
C VAL A 117 19.21 -0.88 -2.24
N ARG A 118 20.21 -0.94 -1.35
CA ARG A 118 21.54 -0.38 -1.62
C ARG A 118 22.19 -1.00 -2.85
N GLU A 119 22.12 -2.30 -2.98
CA GLU A 119 22.71 -3.04 -4.11
C GLU A 119 21.97 -2.71 -5.41
N ALA A 120 20.64 -2.64 -5.37
CA ALA A 120 19.80 -2.39 -6.53
C ALA A 120 19.78 -0.93 -6.99
N MET A 121 20.17 0.02 -6.14
CA MET A 121 20.14 1.45 -6.44
C MET A 121 21.19 1.81 -7.46
N GLY A 122 20.77 2.47 -8.56
CA GLY A 122 21.63 2.94 -9.63
C GLY A 122 22.08 4.39 -9.47
N SER A 123 22.76 4.88 -10.49
CA SER A 123 23.24 6.27 -10.59
C SER A 123 22.20 7.24 -11.16
N GLN A 124 21.01 6.76 -11.47
CA GLN A 124 19.88 7.56 -11.96
C GLN A 124 18.80 7.61 -10.90
N PHE A 125 18.07 8.74 -10.84
CA PHE A 125 16.93 8.86 -9.95
C PHE A 125 15.82 7.89 -10.33
N GLU A 126 15.42 7.05 -9.38
CA GLU A 126 14.35 6.07 -9.50
C GLU A 126 13.38 6.24 -8.31
N SER A 127 12.08 6.15 -8.57
CA SER A 127 11.10 6.22 -7.49
C SER A 127 11.21 5.02 -6.57
N TYR A 128 11.00 5.22 -5.26
CA TYR A 128 11.01 4.10 -4.32
C TYR A 128 9.96 3.04 -4.65
N THR A 129 8.84 3.42 -5.26
CA THR A 129 7.82 2.46 -5.72
C THR A 129 8.33 1.58 -6.86
N SER A 130 9.09 2.15 -7.80
CA SER A 130 9.72 1.38 -8.88
C SER A 130 10.79 0.42 -8.34
N ILE A 131 11.59 0.88 -7.38
CA ILE A 131 12.57 0.02 -6.70
C ILE A 131 11.84 -1.13 -5.98
N ALA A 132 10.75 -0.85 -5.28
CA ALA A 132 9.96 -1.85 -4.59
C ALA A 132 9.38 -2.92 -5.52
N GLU A 133 8.81 -2.49 -6.64
CA GLU A 133 8.29 -3.40 -7.68
C GLU A 133 9.39 -4.32 -8.23
N ARG A 134 10.54 -3.73 -8.56
CA ARG A 134 11.68 -4.49 -9.13
C ARG A 134 12.27 -5.50 -8.15
N LEU A 135 12.26 -5.19 -6.85
CA LEU A 135 12.78 -6.06 -5.79
C LEU A 135 11.71 -6.97 -5.17
N ASP A 136 10.46 -6.81 -5.57
CA ASP A 136 9.33 -7.53 -4.96
C ASP A 136 9.21 -7.30 -3.45
N LEU A 137 9.41 -6.03 -3.05
CA LEU A 137 9.37 -5.60 -1.66
C LEU A 137 8.22 -4.62 -1.40
N VAL A 138 7.77 -4.57 -0.16
CA VAL A 138 6.75 -3.62 0.28
C VAL A 138 7.26 -2.18 0.08
N PRO A 139 6.56 -1.30 -0.68
CA PRO A 139 7.03 0.05 -0.99
C PRO A 139 7.40 0.87 0.24
N TRP A 140 6.65 0.75 1.32
CA TRP A 140 6.91 1.45 2.57
C TRP A 140 8.25 1.07 3.20
N ALA A 141 8.59 -0.21 3.18
CA ALA A 141 9.86 -0.69 3.68
C ALA A 141 11.02 -0.18 2.81
N VAL A 142 10.83 -0.13 1.50
CA VAL A 142 11.82 0.43 0.57
C VAL A 142 12.01 1.92 0.79
N LEU A 143 10.94 2.70 1.00
CA LEU A 143 11.07 4.12 1.34
C LEU A 143 11.85 4.33 2.64
N SER A 144 11.59 3.52 3.67
CA SER A 144 12.33 3.55 4.93
C SER A 144 13.82 3.22 4.73
N ALA A 145 14.11 2.21 3.90
CA ALA A 145 15.48 1.84 3.55
C ALA A 145 16.20 2.96 2.78
N CYS A 146 15.55 3.57 1.78
CA CYS A 146 16.09 4.72 1.06
C CYS A 146 16.37 5.89 2.00
N GLY A 147 15.47 6.18 2.93
CA GLY A 147 15.65 7.23 3.95
C GLY A 147 16.84 6.94 4.88
N LYS A 148 17.03 5.68 5.26
CA LYS A 148 18.21 5.27 6.06
C LYS A 148 19.51 5.46 5.26
N LEU A 149 19.57 4.96 4.03
CA LEU A 149 20.74 5.12 3.16
C LEU A 149 21.09 6.59 2.90
N ARG A 150 20.07 7.46 2.75
CA ARG A 150 20.27 8.90 2.63
C ARG A 150 20.92 9.49 3.88
N ARG A 151 20.44 9.14 5.08
CA ARG A 151 21.02 9.62 6.34
C ARG A 151 22.46 9.14 6.55
N GLU A 152 22.81 8.00 6.01
CA GLU A 152 24.17 7.45 6.02
C GLU A 152 25.06 8.01 4.90
N GLY A 153 24.55 8.90 4.04
CA GLY A 153 25.29 9.47 2.93
C GLY A 153 25.53 8.52 1.75
N LEU A 154 24.82 7.40 1.71
CA LEU A 154 24.94 6.36 0.67
C LEU A 154 23.95 6.54 -0.47
N ALA A 155 22.93 7.37 -0.28
CA ALA A 155 21.92 7.70 -1.27
C ALA A 155 21.62 9.20 -1.29
N VAL A 156 21.16 9.68 -2.43
CA VAL A 156 20.68 11.04 -2.64
C VAL A 156 19.20 11.00 -3.01
N GLU A 157 18.40 11.85 -2.38
CA GLU A 157 16.99 12.05 -2.73
C GLU A 157 16.87 13.26 -3.66
N GLY A 158 16.05 13.16 -4.69
CA GLY A 158 15.75 14.26 -5.59
C GLY A 158 14.94 15.36 -4.94
N LEU A 159 14.95 16.55 -5.55
CA LEU A 159 14.21 17.72 -5.09
C LEU A 159 12.94 17.92 -5.91
N ASP A 160 12.01 18.70 -5.39
CA ASP A 160 10.76 19.09 -6.06
C ASP A 160 9.97 17.89 -6.63
N LYS A 161 9.89 17.82 -7.96
CA LYS A 161 9.18 16.75 -8.66
C LYS A 161 9.82 15.36 -8.52
N LEU A 162 11.09 15.31 -8.13
CA LEU A 162 11.84 14.09 -7.87
C LEU A 162 11.88 13.73 -6.38
N ARG A 163 11.09 14.39 -5.56
CA ARG A 163 10.91 13.97 -4.16
C ARG A 163 10.43 12.53 -4.11
N THR A 164 11.00 11.73 -3.21
CA THR A 164 10.81 10.26 -3.13
C THR A 164 11.44 9.46 -4.29
N TYR A 165 12.25 10.10 -5.12
CA TYR A 165 13.15 9.45 -6.05
C TYR A 165 14.56 9.44 -5.46
N PHE A 166 15.24 8.32 -5.61
CA PHE A 166 16.55 8.10 -4.99
C PHE A 166 17.54 7.59 -6.03
N MET A 167 18.81 7.93 -5.81
CA MET A 167 19.93 7.37 -6.54
C MET A 167 21.10 7.11 -5.58
N LYS A 168 22.02 6.27 -5.98
CA LYS A 168 23.26 6.03 -5.26
C LYS A 168 24.06 7.33 -5.15
N ALA A 169 24.59 7.60 -3.97
CA ALA A 169 25.51 8.74 -3.80
C ALA A 169 26.77 8.57 -4.66
N PRO A 170 27.33 9.66 -5.21
CA PRO A 170 28.55 9.64 -6.02
C PRO A 170 29.74 9.05 -5.26
#